data_b8fe35603de9d860003e796fc2abfa94
#
_entry.id   b8fe35603de9d860003e796fc2abfa94
#
_cell.length_a   1.000
_cell.length_b   1.000
_cell.length_c   1.000
_cell.angle_alpha   90.00
_cell.angle_beta   90.00
_cell.angle_gamma   90.00
#
_symmetry.space_group_name_H-M   'P 1'
#
loop_
_entity.id
_entity.type
_entity.pdbx_description
1 polymer ?
#
loop_
_entity_poly.entity_id
_entity_poly.type
_entity_poly.pdbx_seq_one_letter_code
_entity_poly.pdbx_strand_id
1 'polypeptide(L)'
;MNYQRIQPFPAPNAYEFPELRALSSVWHERRAALEEDGAYKEFIKKLQREWAIETGIIERLYTWDRGVTEVLIEQGIESSIIVNRGGVSKRDAEHIQTLINDHLGIVEGLFGYIKGEEPLTEYFIRSLQAQFTAHQDYTEAVTEAGDLVRVTLQKGEYKTLPNNPRRPDGEVHPYCPPEWTKEEMESLIRMYRAAEADYMPELKSAWLHHRFTQIHPFQDGNGRVARALASLVFLREGLFPLVVRESDRKAYIGALETADAGDLGPLVAFFARRQRDAILKALGLEQQVQQSKYAEQIVASALELLRGRFNRQQQKVSAVYEHADKLYAQVEQKFRELATTLDPQLRSLTPPQRPEGQYQARSNSADNASGQHRHYFQKQIVEIAKRFDYFANLERFRAWVRLTLTTDQGFDYVVSFHGYGPGDTGILAASAFTYMKAPREEGGTEPVALQPAATELFQFNYAESFETTEKRFAEWLEASMAIALAEWKRSLQTGV
;
A
#
# COMPACT_ATOMS: atom_id res chain seq x y z
N MET A 1 -4.88 -33.52 -5.00
CA MET A 1 -4.80 -33.51 -3.50
C MET A 1 -6.21 -33.44 -2.95
N ASN A 2 -6.48 -34.04 -1.78
CA ASN A 2 -7.80 -33.94 -1.15
C ASN A 2 -7.81 -32.74 -0.19
N TYR A 3 -8.97 -32.15 0.03
CA TYR A 3 -9.17 -31.09 1.03
C TYR A 3 -8.67 -31.56 2.43
N GLN A 4 -7.92 -30.69 3.09
CA GLN A 4 -7.51 -30.90 4.46
C GLN A 4 -8.33 -30.02 5.39
N ARG A 5 -8.85 -30.57 6.48
CA ARG A 5 -9.61 -29.80 7.48
C ARG A 5 -8.77 -28.69 8.08
N ILE A 6 -9.43 -27.59 8.44
CA ILE A 6 -8.75 -26.44 9.03
C ILE A 6 -8.01 -26.82 10.31
N GLN A 7 -6.84 -26.25 10.48
CA GLN A 7 -5.99 -26.50 11.65
C GLN A 7 -6.17 -25.39 12.69
N PRO A 8 -6.00 -25.69 13.97
CA PRO A 8 -6.04 -24.69 15.05
C PRO A 8 -4.94 -23.65 14.88
N PHE A 9 -4.95 -22.63 15.75
CA PHE A 9 -3.89 -21.64 15.82
C PHE A 9 -2.54 -22.31 16.08
N PRO A 10 -1.45 -21.83 15.45
CA PRO A 10 -0.09 -22.19 15.85
C PRO A 10 0.21 -21.65 17.27
N ALA A 11 1.38 -21.94 17.80
CA ALA A 11 1.78 -21.39 19.09
C ALA A 11 1.73 -19.83 19.07
N PRO A 12 1.32 -19.16 20.17
CA PRO A 12 1.16 -17.71 20.21
C PRO A 12 2.42 -16.93 19.80
N ASN A 13 3.59 -17.46 20.10
CA ASN A 13 4.91 -16.89 19.81
C ASN A 13 5.58 -17.49 18.56
N ALA A 14 4.83 -18.20 17.72
CA ALA A 14 5.39 -18.80 16.49
C ALA A 14 5.94 -17.74 15.51
N TYR A 15 5.38 -16.54 15.57
CA TYR A 15 5.76 -15.42 14.69
C TYR A 15 5.83 -14.15 15.52
N GLU A 16 6.98 -13.48 15.52
CA GLU A 16 7.20 -12.26 16.28
C GLU A 16 7.62 -11.09 15.38
N PHE A 17 6.97 -9.95 15.58
CA PHE A 17 7.24 -8.69 14.87
C PHE A 17 7.44 -7.56 15.90
N PRO A 18 8.63 -7.49 16.56
CA PRO A 18 8.90 -6.50 17.63
C PRO A 18 8.74 -5.06 17.18
N GLU A 19 9.08 -4.77 15.92
CA GLU A 19 8.91 -3.43 15.32
C GLU A 19 7.41 -3.05 15.25
N LEU A 20 6.54 -3.95 14.77
CA LEU A 20 5.11 -3.70 14.71
C LEU A 20 4.52 -3.52 16.12
N ARG A 21 4.95 -4.33 17.08
CA ARG A 21 4.51 -4.20 18.48
C ARG A 21 4.86 -2.82 19.06
N ALA A 22 6.11 -2.36 18.86
CA ALA A 22 6.54 -1.05 19.30
C ALA A 22 5.75 0.09 18.63
N LEU A 23 5.52 0.00 17.32
CA LEU A 23 4.72 0.97 16.57
C LEU A 23 3.25 0.97 17.00
N SER A 24 2.67 -0.20 17.25
CA SER A 24 1.30 -0.32 17.76
C SER A 24 1.14 0.33 19.12
N SER A 25 2.11 0.17 20.03
CA SER A 25 2.11 0.84 21.34
C SER A 25 2.11 2.37 21.17
N VAL A 26 3.03 2.89 20.36
CA VAL A 26 3.07 4.35 20.07
C VAL A 26 1.77 4.83 19.45
N TRP A 27 1.19 4.06 18.54
CA TRP A 27 -0.09 4.37 17.92
C TRP A 27 -1.22 4.45 18.95
N HIS A 28 -1.35 3.45 19.82
CA HIS A 28 -2.41 3.45 20.84
C HIS A 28 -2.30 4.62 21.84
N GLU A 29 -1.08 5.02 22.19
CA GLU A 29 -0.86 6.18 23.06
C GLU A 29 -1.30 7.50 22.41
N ARG A 30 -1.16 7.61 21.07
CA ARG A 30 -1.39 8.87 20.33
C ARG A 30 -2.75 8.96 19.67
N ARG A 31 -3.39 7.82 19.41
CA ARG A 31 -4.66 7.72 18.71
C ARG A 31 -5.75 8.65 19.28
N ALA A 32 -5.93 8.68 20.59
CA ALA A 32 -6.98 9.46 21.23
C ALA A 32 -6.85 10.97 20.95
N ALA A 33 -5.62 11.49 20.85
CA ALA A 33 -5.38 12.90 20.52
C ALA A 33 -5.67 13.21 19.04
N LEU A 34 -5.56 12.20 18.16
CA LEU A 34 -5.77 12.33 16.71
C LEU A 34 -7.24 12.15 16.30
N GLU A 35 -8.03 11.36 17.02
CA GLU A 35 -9.41 11.01 16.61
C GLU A 35 -10.35 12.22 16.52
N GLU A 36 -10.08 13.31 17.24
CA GLU A 36 -10.86 14.55 17.15
C GLU A 36 -10.43 15.44 15.98
N ASP A 37 -9.28 15.16 15.38
CA ASP A 37 -8.70 15.98 14.34
C ASP A 37 -9.29 15.72 12.95
N GLY A 38 -9.46 16.79 12.17
CA GLY A 38 -10.00 16.76 10.82
C GLY A 38 -9.11 15.98 9.84
N ALA A 39 -7.78 16.09 9.98
CA ALA A 39 -6.83 15.41 9.11
C ALA A 39 -6.86 13.90 9.32
N TYR A 40 -6.99 13.44 10.56
CA TYR A 40 -7.17 12.03 10.86
C TYR A 40 -8.47 11.46 10.28
N LYS A 41 -9.57 12.20 10.42
CA LYS A 41 -10.86 11.80 9.83
C LYS A 41 -10.77 11.68 8.31
N GLU A 42 -10.08 12.59 7.65
CA GLU A 42 -9.86 12.54 6.21
C GLU A 42 -8.93 11.37 5.82
N PHE A 43 -7.88 11.12 6.60
CA PHE A 43 -7.02 9.95 6.42
C PHE A 43 -7.81 8.64 6.49
N ILE A 44 -8.67 8.47 7.50
CA ILE A 44 -9.53 7.27 7.62
C ILE A 44 -10.46 7.15 6.41
N LYS A 45 -11.06 8.23 5.95
CA LYS A 45 -11.90 8.22 4.73
C LYS A 45 -11.12 7.79 3.49
N LYS A 46 -9.90 8.31 3.30
CA LYS A 46 -9.02 7.91 2.20
C LYS A 46 -8.64 6.43 2.30
N LEU A 47 -8.33 5.95 3.48
CA LEU A 47 -8.00 4.55 3.73
C LEU A 47 -9.20 3.62 3.47
N GLN A 48 -10.41 4.02 3.84
CA GLN A 48 -11.64 3.30 3.54
C GLN A 48 -11.91 3.25 2.02
N ARG A 49 -11.73 4.36 1.31
CA ARG A 49 -11.82 4.40 -0.16
C ARG A 49 -10.76 3.50 -0.81
N GLU A 50 -9.51 3.57 -0.35
CA GLU A 50 -8.44 2.70 -0.84
C GLU A 50 -8.81 1.21 -0.65
N TRP A 51 -9.27 0.84 0.53
CA TRP A 51 -9.72 -0.52 0.81
C TRP A 51 -10.85 -0.97 -0.12
N ALA A 52 -11.86 -0.12 -0.31
CA ALA A 52 -13.01 -0.42 -1.15
C ALA A 52 -12.62 -0.62 -2.62
N ILE A 53 -11.78 0.27 -3.16
CA ILE A 53 -11.31 0.22 -4.54
C ILE A 53 -10.41 -1.01 -4.77
N GLU A 54 -9.39 -1.19 -3.94
CA GLU A 54 -8.43 -2.28 -4.09
C GLU A 54 -9.08 -3.65 -3.91
N THR A 55 -10.09 -3.75 -3.04
CA THR A 55 -10.87 -4.99 -2.89
C THR A 55 -11.51 -5.44 -4.21
N GLY A 56 -12.04 -4.52 -5.00
CA GLY A 56 -12.61 -4.83 -6.32
C GLY A 56 -11.54 -5.13 -7.38
N ILE A 57 -10.41 -4.43 -7.35
CA ILE A 57 -9.29 -4.66 -8.28
C ILE A 57 -8.67 -6.04 -8.07
N ILE A 58 -8.41 -6.44 -6.83
CA ILE A 58 -7.85 -7.75 -6.48
C ILE A 58 -8.75 -8.89 -6.99
N GLU A 59 -10.08 -8.71 -6.93
CA GLU A 59 -11.07 -9.69 -7.40
C GLU A 59 -11.35 -9.58 -8.92
N ARG A 60 -10.64 -8.70 -9.63
CA ARG A 60 -10.85 -8.49 -11.07
C ARG A 60 -12.27 -8.06 -11.46
N LEU A 61 -13.00 -7.42 -10.56
CA LEU A 61 -14.32 -6.85 -10.87
C LEU A 61 -14.18 -5.66 -11.85
N TYR A 62 -13.06 -4.96 -11.77
CA TYR A 62 -12.61 -3.92 -12.69
C TYR A 62 -11.09 -3.77 -12.61
N THR A 63 -10.49 -3.17 -13.61
CA THR A 63 -9.05 -2.88 -13.67
C THR A 63 -8.81 -1.56 -14.35
N TRP A 64 -7.84 -0.80 -13.86
CA TRP A 64 -7.34 0.44 -14.45
C TRP A 64 -5.94 0.75 -13.92
N ASP A 65 -5.33 1.80 -14.44
CA ASP A 65 -4.02 2.25 -14.00
C ASP A 65 -4.06 2.81 -12.57
N ARG A 66 -2.97 2.63 -11.83
CA ARG A 66 -2.82 3.08 -10.45
C ARG A 66 -3.22 4.54 -10.25
N GLY A 67 -2.90 5.43 -11.20
CA GLY A 67 -3.27 6.85 -11.15
C GLY A 67 -4.77 7.11 -11.06
N VAL A 68 -5.61 6.23 -11.62
CA VAL A 68 -7.07 6.32 -11.48
C VAL A 68 -7.47 6.04 -10.03
N THR A 69 -6.92 4.97 -9.45
CA THR A 69 -7.13 4.62 -8.04
C THR A 69 -6.78 5.78 -7.11
N GLU A 70 -5.62 6.38 -7.30
CA GLU A 70 -5.15 7.47 -6.42
C GLU A 70 -6.02 8.73 -6.53
N VAL A 71 -6.47 9.08 -7.72
CA VAL A 71 -7.41 10.19 -7.89
C VAL A 71 -8.74 9.91 -7.20
N LEU A 72 -9.27 8.70 -7.30
CA LEU A 72 -10.50 8.31 -6.62
C LEU A 72 -10.35 8.29 -5.10
N ILE A 73 -9.19 7.88 -4.58
CA ILE A 73 -8.88 7.96 -3.15
C ILE A 73 -8.87 9.42 -2.68
N GLU A 74 -8.19 10.30 -3.41
CA GLU A 74 -8.02 11.70 -3.03
C GLU A 74 -9.27 12.54 -3.22
N GLN A 75 -9.94 12.45 -4.39
CA GLN A 75 -11.02 13.33 -4.79
C GLN A 75 -12.43 12.77 -4.51
N GLY A 76 -12.53 11.48 -4.22
CA GLY A 76 -13.82 10.79 -4.04
C GLY A 76 -14.20 9.90 -5.21
N ILE A 77 -15.19 9.04 -4.97
CA ILE A 77 -15.60 8.00 -5.92
C ILE A 77 -16.65 8.58 -6.86
N GLU A 78 -16.22 9.02 -8.03
CA GLU A 78 -17.08 9.60 -9.05
C GLU A 78 -16.97 8.90 -10.40
N SER A 79 -18.12 8.56 -11.02
CA SER A 79 -18.17 7.90 -12.33
C SER A 79 -17.52 8.73 -13.44
N SER A 80 -17.58 10.05 -13.36
CA SER A 80 -16.93 10.97 -14.32
C SER A 80 -15.40 10.78 -14.35
N ILE A 81 -14.77 10.52 -13.21
CA ILE A 81 -13.35 10.24 -13.09
C ILE A 81 -13.06 8.87 -13.72
N ILE A 82 -13.90 7.87 -13.44
CA ILE A 82 -13.76 6.50 -13.95
C ILE A 82 -13.86 6.50 -15.48
N VAL A 83 -14.83 7.22 -16.06
CA VAL A 83 -14.97 7.36 -17.52
C VAL A 83 -13.75 8.02 -18.14
N ASN A 84 -13.36 9.19 -17.61
CA ASN A 84 -12.34 10.03 -18.24
C ASN A 84 -10.93 9.48 -18.12
N ARG A 85 -10.65 8.71 -17.10
CA ARG A 85 -9.31 8.17 -16.79
C ARG A 85 -9.21 6.66 -16.88
N GLY A 86 -10.28 5.95 -16.57
CA GLY A 86 -10.33 4.48 -16.63
C GLY A 86 -10.60 3.92 -18.02
N GLY A 87 -10.98 4.77 -19.00
CA GLY A 87 -11.21 4.35 -20.38
C GLY A 87 -12.41 3.42 -20.58
N VAL A 88 -13.38 3.44 -19.65
CA VAL A 88 -14.57 2.59 -19.67
C VAL A 88 -15.80 3.39 -20.11
N SER A 89 -16.85 2.69 -20.58
CA SER A 89 -18.12 3.34 -20.94
C SER A 89 -18.78 4.01 -19.73
N LYS A 90 -19.65 5.01 -19.97
CA LYS A 90 -20.40 5.67 -18.89
C LYS A 90 -21.22 4.67 -18.07
N ARG A 91 -21.86 3.69 -18.72
CA ARG A 91 -22.65 2.65 -18.06
C ARG A 91 -21.79 1.75 -17.16
N ASP A 92 -20.62 1.34 -17.65
CA ASP A 92 -19.71 0.52 -16.86
C ASP A 92 -19.13 1.33 -15.69
N ALA A 93 -18.81 2.60 -15.88
CA ALA A 93 -18.33 3.48 -14.83
C ALA A 93 -19.37 3.69 -13.71
N GLU A 94 -20.65 3.86 -14.04
CA GLU A 94 -21.74 3.93 -13.07
C GLU A 94 -21.90 2.61 -12.28
N HIS A 95 -21.77 1.48 -12.97
CA HIS A 95 -21.79 0.17 -12.31
C HIS A 95 -20.60 -0.04 -11.38
N ILE A 96 -19.39 0.29 -11.84
CA ILE A 96 -18.17 0.22 -11.03
C ILE A 96 -18.27 1.14 -9.81
N GLN A 97 -18.75 2.36 -9.98
CA GLN A 97 -18.99 3.29 -8.87
C GLN A 97 -19.94 2.69 -7.83
N THR A 98 -21.00 2.01 -8.26
CA THR A 98 -21.93 1.32 -7.36
C THR A 98 -21.20 0.23 -6.56
N LEU A 99 -20.41 -0.62 -7.23
CA LEU A 99 -19.63 -1.66 -6.55
C LEU A 99 -18.65 -1.10 -5.52
N ILE A 100 -17.96 -0.02 -5.85
CA ILE A 100 -17.02 0.63 -4.92
C ILE A 100 -17.77 1.22 -3.72
N ASN A 101 -18.92 1.85 -3.94
CA ASN A 101 -19.73 2.40 -2.85
C ASN A 101 -20.30 1.32 -1.94
N ASP A 102 -20.68 0.16 -2.46
CA ASP A 102 -21.07 -0.99 -1.66
C ASP A 102 -19.90 -1.47 -0.78
N HIS A 103 -18.70 -1.61 -1.35
CA HIS A 103 -17.50 -1.96 -0.60
C HIS A 103 -17.15 -0.91 0.46
N LEU A 104 -17.35 0.37 0.15
CA LEU A 104 -17.16 1.47 1.10
C LEU A 104 -18.16 1.35 2.27
N GLY A 105 -19.44 1.12 1.98
CA GLY A 105 -20.45 0.88 3.00
C GLY A 105 -20.14 -0.34 3.89
N ILE A 106 -19.54 -1.37 3.32
CA ILE A 106 -19.12 -2.55 4.10
C ILE A 106 -17.98 -2.19 5.06
N VAL A 107 -16.92 -1.52 4.61
CA VAL A 107 -15.80 -1.16 5.51
C VAL A 107 -16.25 -0.17 6.58
N GLU A 108 -17.12 0.77 6.27
CA GLU A 108 -17.75 1.66 7.26
C GLU A 108 -18.58 0.86 8.27
N GLY A 109 -19.32 -0.14 7.81
CA GLY A 109 -20.07 -1.08 8.65
C GLY A 109 -19.19 -1.89 9.61
N LEU A 110 -17.96 -2.26 9.18
CA LEU A 110 -16.99 -2.92 10.08
C LEU A 110 -16.62 -2.01 11.25
N PHE A 111 -16.38 -0.72 11.02
CA PHE A 111 -16.12 0.25 12.10
C PHE A 111 -17.32 0.40 13.05
N GLY A 112 -18.55 0.29 12.55
CA GLY A 112 -19.76 0.28 13.36
C GLY A 112 -19.88 -1.01 14.21
N TYR A 113 -19.59 -2.15 13.59
CA TYR A 113 -19.67 -3.46 14.23
C TYR A 113 -18.71 -3.63 15.41
N ILE A 114 -17.50 -3.10 15.32
CA ILE A 114 -16.54 -3.17 16.43
C ILE A 114 -16.96 -2.34 17.64
N LYS A 115 -17.70 -1.22 17.45
CA LYS A 115 -18.19 -0.37 18.55
C LYS A 115 -19.24 -1.09 19.41
N GLY A 116 -19.96 -2.05 18.83
CA GLY A 116 -20.96 -2.86 19.53
C GLY A 116 -20.37 -4.05 20.30
N GLU A 117 -19.06 -4.29 20.20
CA GLU A 117 -18.37 -5.45 20.79
C GLU A 117 -19.01 -6.81 20.42
N GLU A 118 -19.73 -6.84 19.31
CA GLU A 118 -20.44 -8.03 18.84
C GLU A 118 -19.47 -9.18 18.51
N PRO A 119 -19.72 -10.41 18.95
CA PRO A 119 -18.86 -11.55 18.63
C PRO A 119 -18.97 -11.90 17.15
N LEU A 120 -17.89 -12.41 16.54
CA LEU A 120 -17.94 -12.94 15.17
C LEU A 120 -18.96 -14.09 15.10
N THR A 121 -19.97 -13.97 14.24
CA THR A 121 -21.04 -14.96 14.05
C THR A 121 -21.10 -15.43 12.60
N GLU A 122 -21.65 -16.62 12.40
CA GLU A 122 -21.94 -17.14 11.07
C GLU A 122 -22.89 -16.21 10.30
N TYR A 123 -23.90 -15.68 10.98
CA TYR A 123 -24.84 -14.72 10.40
C TYR A 123 -24.12 -13.48 9.86
N PHE A 124 -23.19 -12.92 10.64
CA PHE A 124 -22.42 -11.77 10.19
C PHE A 124 -21.58 -12.08 8.95
N ILE A 125 -20.89 -13.23 8.92
CA ILE A 125 -20.08 -13.66 7.76
C ILE A 125 -20.95 -13.81 6.51
N ARG A 126 -22.11 -14.43 6.66
CA ARG A 126 -23.08 -14.61 5.56
C ARG A 126 -23.65 -13.28 5.09
N SER A 127 -23.93 -12.35 6.00
CA SER A 127 -24.40 -11.01 5.64
C SER A 127 -23.34 -10.20 4.89
N LEU A 128 -22.06 -10.32 5.25
CA LEU A 128 -20.96 -9.71 4.48
C LEU A 128 -20.92 -10.22 3.05
N GLN A 129 -21.02 -11.52 2.84
CA GLN A 129 -21.04 -12.09 1.50
C GLN A 129 -22.23 -11.58 0.68
N ALA A 130 -23.43 -11.55 1.29
CA ALA A 130 -24.62 -11.02 0.62
C ALA A 130 -24.47 -9.58 0.19
N GLN A 131 -23.84 -8.74 1.02
CA GLN A 131 -23.55 -7.34 0.69
C GLN A 131 -22.50 -7.22 -0.43
N PHE A 132 -21.39 -7.98 -0.35
CA PHE A 132 -20.36 -7.98 -1.40
C PHE A 132 -20.85 -8.44 -2.76
N THR A 133 -21.91 -9.24 -2.79
CA THR A 133 -22.47 -9.81 -4.01
C THR A 133 -23.83 -9.23 -4.37
N ALA A 134 -24.23 -8.10 -3.76
CA ALA A 134 -25.56 -7.50 -3.92
C ALA A 134 -25.96 -7.32 -5.40
N HIS A 135 -25.02 -6.91 -6.24
CA HIS A 135 -25.21 -6.68 -7.69
C HIS A 135 -24.71 -7.82 -8.58
N GLN A 136 -24.49 -9.00 -8.00
CA GLN A 136 -24.02 -10.18 -8.72
C GLN A 136 -25.11 -11.29 -8.69
N ASP A 137 -25.78 -11.49 -9.81
CA ASP A 137 -26.89 -12.45 -9.87
C ASP A 137 -26.42 -13.88 -10.23
N TYR A 138 -25.27 -14.01 -10.88
CA TYR A 138 -24.75 -15.28 -11.37
C TYR A 138 -23.26 -15.42 -11.04
N THR A 139 -22.82 -16.64 -10.98
CA THR A 139 -21.41 -17.04 -10.91
C THR A 139 -21.17 -18.29 -11.70
N GLU A 140 -19.89 -18.67 -11.84
CA GLU A 140 -19.50 -19.94 -12.43
C GLU A 140 -19.36 -21.01 -11.34
N ALA A 141 -19.77 -22.22 -11.67
CA ALA A 141 -19.59 -23.39 -10.82
C ALA A 141 -19.11 -24.56 -11.65
N VAL A 142 -18.48 -25.53 -11.01
CA VAL A 142 -18.06 -26.77 -11.66
C VAL A 142 -19.00 -27.90 -11.23
N THR A 143 -19.57 -28.62 -12.21
CA THR A 143 -20.41 -29.78 -11.92
C THR A 143 -19.56 -30.94 -11.42
N GLU A 144 -20.19 -32.01 -10.88
CA GLU A 144 -19.51 -33.25 -10.51
C GLU A 144 -18.81 -33.90 -11.71
N ALA A 145 -19.31 -33.68 -12.93
CA ALA A 145 -18.70 -34.14 -14.16
C ALA A 145 -17.49 -33.29 -14.63
N GLY A 146 -17.23 -32.18 -13.97
CA GLY A 146 -16.13 -31.25 -14.29
C GLY A 146 -16.50 -30.16 -15.29
N ASP A 147 -17.76 -30.04 -15.69
CA ASP A 147 -18.22 -29.01 -16.63
C ASP A 147 -18.40 -27.65 -15.92
N LEU A 148 -17.97 -26.58 -16.59
CA LEU A 148 -18.20 -25.21 -16.13
C LEU A 148 -19.63 -24.79 -16.48
N VAL A 149 -20.41 -24.43 -15.49
CA VAL A 149 -21.80 -24.00 -15.63
C VAL A 149 -22.03 -22.65 -14.95
N ARG A 150 -22.91 -21.84 -15.54
CA ARG A 150 -23.37 -20.60 -14.93
C ARG A 150 -24.56 -20.90 -14.01
N VAL A 151 -24.46 -20.53 -12.76
CA VAL A 151 -25.49 -20.74 -11.74
C VAL A 151 -25.93 -19.43 -11.12
N THR A 152 -27.16 -19.39 -10.61
CA THR A 152 -27.64 -18.24 -9.81
C THR A 152 -26.91 -18.21 -8.50
N LEU A 153 -26.32 -17.07 -8.18
CA LEU A 153 -25.60 -16.87 -6.91
C LEU A 153 -26.59 -16.72 -5.76
N GLN A 154 -26.53 -17.65 -4.81
CA GLN A 154 -27.31 -17.60 -3.58
C GLN A 154 -26.57 -16.68 -2.59
N LYS A 155 -27.09 -15.45 -2.40
CA LYS A 155 -26.46 -14.41 -1.57
C LYS A 155 -26.62 -14.75 -0.09
N GLY A 156 -25.50 -14.79 0.63
CA GLY A 156 -25.48 -15.16 2.05
C GLY A 156 -25.70 -16.65 2.34
N GLU A 157 -25.69 -17.51 1.33
CA GLU A 157 -25.84 -18.95 1.50
C GLU A 157 -24.53 -19.68 1.16
N TYR A 158 -24.28 -20.77 1.88
CA TYR A 158 -23.13 -21.61 1.59
C TYR A 158 -23.28 -22.32 0.24
N LYS A 159 -22.13 -22.60 -0.35
CA LYS A 159 -22.07 -23.30 -1.65
C LYS A 159 -22.74 -24.66 -1.61
N THR A 160 -23.42 -24.99 -2.70
CA THR A 160 -24.01 -26.30 -2.94
C THR A 160 -23.26 -27.10 -3.99
N LEU A 161 -22.38 -26.43 -4.75
CA LEU A 161 -21.53 -27.03 -5.77
C LEU A 161 -20.05 -26.77 -5.45
N PRO A 162 -19.13 -27.65 -5.86
CA PRO A 162 -17.71 -27.40 -5.76
C PRO A 162 -17.31 -26.10 -6.50
N ASN A 163 -16.39 -25.35 -5.92
CA ASN A 163 -15.86 -24.11 -6.49
C ASN A 163 -14.33 -24.12 -6.56
N ASN A 164 -13.76 -25.29 -6.78
CA ASN A 164 -12.34 -25.55 -6.86
C ASN A 164 -11.74 -24.91 -8.12
N PRO A 165 -10.84 -23.94 -8.03
CA PRO A 165 -10.23 -23.35 -9.21
C PRO A 165 -9.19 -24.27 -9.82
N ARG A 166 -9.06 -24.21 -11.13
CA ARG A 166 -7.96 -24.85 -11.86
C ARG A 166 -6.78 -23.88 -11.94
N ARG A 167 -5.63 -24.33 -11.46
CA ARG A 167 -4.38 -23.56 -11.50
C ARG A 167 -3.82 -23.49 -12.92
N PRO A 168 -2.88 -22.55 -13.21
CA PRO A 168 -2.25 -22.46 -14.54
C PRO A 168 -1.48 -23.73 -14.97
N ASP A 169 -1.00 -24.52 -14.01
CA ASP A 169 -0.36 -25.83 -14.24
C ASP A 169 -1.36 -26.95 -14.53
N GLY A 170 -2.66 -26.65 -14.50
CA GLY A 170 -3.75 -27.60 -14.73
C GLY A 170 -4.21 -28.36 -13.49
N GLU A 171 -3.53 -28.22 -12.35
CA GLU A 171 -3.96 -28.82 -11.09
C GLU A 171 -5.19 -28.11 -10.52
N VAL A 172 -6.06 -28.88 -9.86
CA VAL A 172 -7.25 -28.36 -9.18
C VAL A 172 -6.87 -28.09 -7.72
N HIS A 173 -7.05 -26.85 -7.27
CA HIS A 173 -6.88 -26.49 -5.87
C HIS A 173 -8.11 -26.95 -5.06
N PRO A 174 -7.95 -27.83 -4.06
CA PRO A 174 -9.08 -28.41 -3.36
C PRO A 174 -9.58 -27.47 -2.24
N TYR A 175 -10.74 -26.86 -2.41
CA TYR A 175 -11.46 -26.21 -1.32
C TYR A 175 -12.33 -27.21 -0.57
N CYS A 176 -12.89 -26.79 0.59
CA CYS A 176 -13.79 -27.62 1.37
C CYS A 176 -14.98 -28.11 0.52
N PRO A 177 -15.31 -29.41 0.55
CA PRO A 177 -16.51 -29.91 -0.09
C PRO A 177 -17.78 -29.25 0.45
N PRO A 178 -18.84 -29.07 -0.37
CA PRO A 178 -20.10 -28.45 0.06
C PRO A 178 -20.70 -29.10 1.32
N GLU A 179 -20.68 -30.40 1.41
CA GLU A 179 -21.24 -31.18 2.53
C GLU A 179 -20.52 -30.96 3.86
N TRP A 180 -19.26 -30.51 3.85
CA TRP A 180 -18.49 -30.22 5.07
C TRP A 180 -18.45 -28.74 5.41
N THR A 181 -18.87 -27.87 4.49
CA THR A 181 -18.72 -26.42 4.61
C THR A 181 -19.30 -25.88 5.90
N LYS A 182 -20.50 -26.33 6.28
CA LYS A 182 -21.17 -25.86 7.52
C LYS A 182 -20.37 -26.24 8.77
N GLU A 183 -19.96 -27.52 8.88
CA GLU A 183 -19.17 -28.02 10.01
C GLU A 183 -17.82 -27.29 10.14
N GLU A 184 -17.14 -27.05 9.01
CA GLU A 184 -15.87 -26.31 8.98
C GLU A 184 -16.05 -24.84 9.39
N MET A 185 -17.12 -24.18 8.97
CA MET A 185 -17.44 -22.81 9.39
C MET A 185 -17.77 -22.70 10.87
N GLU A 186 -18.54 -23.65 11.42
CA GLU A 186 -18.79 -23.74 12.87
C GLU A 186 -17.47 -23.95 13.64
N SER A 187 -16.58 -24.79 13.11
CA SER A 187 -15.24 -25.04 13.67
C SER A 187 -14.36 -23.81 13.61
N LEU A 188 -14.34 -23.09 12.49
CA LEU A 188 -13.60 -21.84 12.30
C LEU A 188 -14.01 -20.81 13.38
N ILE A 189 -15.31 -20.58 13.55
CA ILE A 189 -15.82 -19.59 14.50
C ILE A 189 -15.51 -20.03 15.94
N ARG A 190 -15.68 -21.30 16.26
CA ARG A 190 -15.37 -21.85 17.58
C ARG A 190 -13.87 -21.68 17.91
N MET A 191 -12.97 -22.04 16.99
CA MET A 191 -11.54 -21.91 17.16
C MET A 191 -11.13 -20.43 17.29
N TYR A 192 -11.69 -19.55 16.47
CA TYR A 192 -11.43 -18.12 16.53
C TYR A 192 -11.85 -17.51 17.87
N ARG A 193 -13.05 -17.86 18.38
CA ARG A 193 -13.56 -17.37 19.67
C ARG A 193 -12.78 -17.92 20.86
N ALA A 194 -12.23 -19.12 20.73
CA ALA A 194 -11.38 -19.73 21.76
C ALA A 194 -9.94 -19.20 21.72
N ALA A 195 -9.58 -18.37 20.73
CA ALA A 195 -8.26 -17.76 20.66
C ALA A 195 -8.04 -16.84 21.86
N GLU A 196 -6.93 -17.05 22.58
CA GLU A 196 -6.57 -16.28 23.75
C GLU A 196 -6.19 -14.83 23.38
N ALA A 197 -6.27 -13.94 24.39
CA ALA A 197 -5.91 -12.53 24.24
C ALA A 197 -4.43 -12.33 23.88
N ASP A 198 -3.58 -13.33 24.16
CA ASP A 198 -2.13 -13.26 23.91
C ASP A 198 -1.73 -13.43 22.44
N TYR A 199 -2.65 -13.84 21.57
CA TYR A 199 -2.37 -13.91 20.14
C TYR A 199 -2.27 -12.53 19.51
N MET A 200 -1.16 -12.26 18.83
CA MET A 200 -0.95 -11.01 18.10
C MET A 200 -1.98 -10.81 16.99
N PRO A 201 -2.43 -9.55 16.75
CA PRO A 201 -3.45 -9.24 15.75
C PRO A 201 -3.13 -9.75 14.35
N GLU A 202 -1.87 -9.64 13.93
CA GLU A 202 -1.39 -10.11 12.63
C GLU A 202 -1.51 -11.62 12.47
N LEU A 203 -1.25 -12.37 13.53
CA LEU A 203 -1.43 -13.82 13.53
C LEU A 203 -2.91 -14.19 13.52
N LYS A 204 -3.73 -13.58 14.39
CA LYS A 204 -5.19 -13.80 14.42
C LYS A 204 -5.83 -13.49 13.06
N SER A 205 -5.44 -12.37 12.45
CA SER A 205 -5.95 -11.90 11.17
C SER A 205 -5.55 -12.85 10.03
N ALA A 206 -4.27 -13.22 9.95
CA ALA A 206 -3.77 -14.13 8.92
C ALA A 206 -4.37 -15.53 9.04
N TRP A 207 -4.50 -16.05 10.26
CA TRP A 207 -5.12 -17.36 10.52
C TRP A 207 -6.59 -17.36 10.09
N LEU A 208 -7.38 -16.40 10.55
CA LEU A 208 -8.81 -16.30 10.21
C LEU A 208 -9.00 -16.16 8.70
N HIS A 209 -8.22 -15.28 8.07
CA HIS A 209 -8.23 -15.08 6.64
C HIS A 209 -7.93 -16.37 5.89
N HIS A 210 -6.82 -17.03 6.21
CA HIS A 210 -6.38 -18.22 5.50
C HIS A 210 -7.35 -19.39 5.71
N ARG A 211 -7.77 -19.66 6.95
CA ARG A 211 -8.71 -20.77 7.20
C ARG A 211 -10.05 -20.55 6.52
N PHE A 212 -10.53 -19.31 6.48
CA PHE A 212 -11.73 -18.97 5.72
C PHE A 212 -11.54 -19.17 4.21
N THR A 213 -10.40 -18.76 3.63
CA THR A 213 -10.12 -19.00 2.22
C THR A 213 -9.92 -20.49 1.90
N GLN A 214 -9.37 -21.27 2.81
CA GLN A 214 -9.24 -22.72 2.71
C GLN A 214 -10.60 -23.43 2.67
N ILE A 215 -11.54 -22.99 3.50
CA ILE A 215 -12.93 -23.51 3.47
C ILE A 215 -13.62 -23.06 2.18
N HIS A 216 -13.46 -21.82 1.79
CA HIS A 216 -14.10 -21.21 0.63
C HIS A 216 -15.62 -21.42 0.61
N PRO A 217 -16.34 -20.95 1.66
CA PRO A 217 -17.69 -21.44 1.98
C PRO A 217 -18.78 -21.01 1.01
N PHE A 218 -18.58 -19.94 0.25
CA PHE A 218 -19.59 -19.39 -0.66
C PHE A 218 -19.26 -19.77 -2.12
N GLN A 219 -20.26 -19.74 -2.98
CA GLN A 219 -20.05 -19.98 -4.40
C GLN A 219 -19.15 -18.90 -5.04
N ASP A 220 -19.25 -17.65 -4.55
CA ASP A 220 -18.42 -16.51 -4.92
C ASP A 220 -18.32 -15.49 -3.77
N GLY A 221 -17.37 -14.54 -3.88
CA GLY A 221 -17.16 -13.47 -2.90
C GLY A 221 -16.26 -13.83 -1.73
N ASN A 222 -15.69 -15.03 -1.71
CA ASN A 222 -14.89 -15.53 -0.58
C ASN A 222 -13.65 -14.66 -0.29
N GLY A 223 -12.92 -14.23 -1.32
CA GLY A 223 -11.74 -13.38 -1.15
C GLY A 223 -12.08 -12.02 -0.55
N ARG A 224 -13.19 -11.42 -0.98
CA ARG A 224 -13.73 -10.16 -0.42
C ARG A 224 -14.09 -10.30 1.06
N VAL A 225 -14.82 -11.34 1.41
CA VAL A 225 -15.18 -11.66 2.80
C VAL A 225 -13.92 -11.93 3.64
N ALA A 226 -12.97 -12.71 3.14
CA ALA A 226 -11.72 -13.01 3.85
C ALA A 226 -10.96 -11.74 4.23
N ARG A 227 -10.82 -10.78 3.31
CA ARG A 227 -10.16 -9.49 3.58
C ARG A 227 -10.96 -8.61 4.55
N ALA A 228 -12.28 -8.66 4.50
CA ALA A 228 -13.13 -7.99 5.48
C ALA A 228 -12.98 -8.60 6.89
N LEU A 229 -12.92 -9.91 7.01
CA LEU A 229 -12.68 -10.61 8.27
C LEU A 229 -11.29 -10.30 8.83
N ALA A 230 -10.27 -10.29 7.97
CA ALA A 230 -8.91 -9.89 8.35
C ALA A 230 -8.88 -8.43 8.86
N SER A 231 -9.59 -7.53 8.17
CA SER A 231 -9.73 -6.13 8.57
C SER A 231 -10.46 -5.99 9.91
N LEU A 232 -11.52 -6.77 10.13
CA LEU A 232 -12.26 -6.77 11.40
C LEU A 232 -11.36 -7.11 12.60
N VAL A 233 -10.44 -8.07 12.44
CA VAL A 233 -9.49 -8.43 13.52
C VAL A 233 -8.61 -7.24 13.87
N PHE A 234 -8.02 -6.58 12.90
CA PHE A 234 -7.18 -5.41 13.13
C PHE A 234 -7.96 -4.22 13.71
N LEU A 235 -9.15 -3.96 13.19
CA LEU A 235 -9.99 -2.87 13.69
C LEU A 235 -10.41 -3.07 15.15
N ARG A 236 -10.66 -4.30 15.59
CA ARG A 236 -10.93 -4.63 17.00
C ARG A 236 -9.77 -4.31 17.92
N GLU A 237 -8.58 -4.46 17.43
CA GLU A 237 -7.35 -4.10 18.16
C GLU A 237 -6.98 -2.61 18.00
N GLY A 238 -7.88 -1.80 17.46
CA GLY A 238 -7.64 -0.36 17.27
C GLY A 238 -6.63 -0.02 16.18
N LEU A 239 -6.31 -0.98 15.30
CA LEU A 239 -5.44 -0.84 14.17
C LEU A 239 -6.22 -0.49 12.89
N PHE A 240 -5.65 -0.67 11.72
CA PHE A 240 -6.22 -0.24 10.45
C PHE A 240 -6.80 -1.41 9.64
N PRO A 241 -7.79 -1.18 8.74
CA PRO A 241 -8.25 -2.23 7.85
C PRO A 241 -7.11 -2.74 6.97
N LEU A 242 -7.13 -4.02 6.61
CA LEU A 242 -6.13 -4.64 5.77
C LEU A 242 -6.33 -4.22 4.31
N VAL A 243 -5.51 -3.32 3.82
CA VAL A 243 -5.46 -2.95 2.40
C VAL A 243 -4.46 -3.85 1.68
N VAL A 244 -4.93 -4.61 0.70
CA VAL A 244 -4.11 -5.40 -0.23
C VAL A 244 -4.18 -4.72 -1.59
N ARG A 245 -3.09 -4.10 -2.02
CA ARG A 245 -2.99 -3.39 -3.30
C ARG A 245 -2.74 -4.37 -4.45
N GLU A 246 -3.09 -3.98 -5.66
CA GLU A 246 -2.76 -4.79 -6.86
C GLU A 246 -1.25 -5.04 -7.00
N SER A 247 -0.42 -4.06 -6.64
CA SER A 247 1.05 -4.22 -6.58
C SER A 247 1.51 -5.33 -5.64
N ASP A 248 0.73 -5.61 -4.61
CA ASP A 248 1.04 -6.64 -3.61
C ASP A 248 0.49 -8.01 -3.99
N ARG A 249 -0.35 -8.08 -5.05
CA ARG A 249 -1.11 -9.28 -5.41
C ARG A 249 -0.24 -10.53 -5.53
N LYS A 250 0.89 -10.41 -6.21
CA LYS A 250 1.82 -11.55 -6.39
C LYS A 250 2.37 -12.06 -5.06
N ALA A 251 2.80 -11.14 -4.18
CA ALA A 251 3.31 -11.49 -2.85
C ALA A 251 2.20 -12.06 -1.95
N TYR A 252 1.01 -11.49 -2.04
CA TYR A 252 -0.16 -11.94 -1.29
C TYR A 252 -0.60 -13.35 -1.70
N ILE A 253 -0.73 -13.63 -3.00
CA ILE A 253 -1.08 -14.97 -3.50
C ILE A 253 0.01 -15.99 -3.14
N GLY A 254 1.28 -15.66 -3.34
CA GLY A 254 2.38 -16.55 -2.94
C GLY A 254 2.41 -16.86 -1.44
N ALA A 255 2.04 -15.89 -0.59
CA ALA A 255 1.93 -16.12 0.84
C ALA A 255 0.74 -17.05 1.19
N LEU A 256 -0.38 -16.95 0.46
CA LEU A 256 -1.50 -17.88 0.60
C LEU A 256 -1.13 -19.31 0.16
N GLU A 257 -0.46 -19.46 -0.97
CA GLU A 257 0.02 -20.76 -1.44
C GLU A 257 0.99 -21.44 -0.47
N THR A 258 1.85 -20.64 0.17
CA THR A 258 2.76 -21.12 1.23
C THR A 258 1.97 -21.53 2.48
N ALA A 259 0.93 -20.79 2.84
CA ALA A 259 0.05 -21.13 3.95
C ALA A 259 -0.78 -22.39 3.67
N ASP A 260 -1.20 -22.63 2.42
CA ASP A 260 -1.83 -23.89 1.97
C ASP A 260 -0.89 -25.08 2.11
N ALA A 261 0.41 -24.86 1.94
CA ALA A 261 1.45 -25.88 2.18
C ALA A 261 1.79 -26.08 3.69
N GLY A 262 1.14 -25.33 4.59
CA GLY A 262 1.26 -25.49 6.04
C GLY A 262 2.11 -24.43 6.74
N ASP A 263 2.76 -23.50 6.02
CA ASP A 263 3.55 -22.41 6.62
C ASP A 263 2.77 -21.08 6.51
N LEU A 264 2.18 -20.65 7.62
CA LEU A 264 1.45 -19.39 7.74
C LEU A 264 2.37 -18.16 7.84
N GLY A 265 3.66 -18.33 8.09
CA GLY A 265 4.62 -17.26 8.38
C GLY A 265 4.65 -16.16 7.33
N PRO A 266 4.78 -16.46 6.03
CA PRO A 266 4.78 -15.44 4.98
C PRO A 266 3.51 -14.59 4.94
N LEU A 267 2.34 -15.17 5.24
CA LEU A 267 1.08 -14.43 5.28
C LEU A 267 0.99 -13.52 6.51
N VAL A 268 1.43 -14.01 7.68
CA VAL A 268 1.52 -13.20 8.90
C VAL A 268 2.47 -12.03 8.68
N ALA A 269 3.64 -12.28 8.09
CA ALA A 269 4.63 -11.25 7.78
C ALA A 269 4.10 -10.22 6.77
N PHE A 270 3.33 -10.67 5.79
CA PHE A 270 2.67 -9.76 4.83
C PHE A 270 1.67 -8.84 5.56
N PHE A 271 0.81 -9.38 6.42
CA PHE A 271 -0.17 -8.61 7.18
C PHE A 271 0.50 -7.65 8.16
N ALA A 272 1.55 -8.10 8.84
CA ALA A 272 2.34 -7.26 9.74
C ALA A 272 2.93 -6.04 9.01
N ARG A 273 3.49 -6.24 7.80
CA ARG A 273 3.99 -5.14 6.97
C ARG A 273 2.90 -4.14 6.59
N ARG A 274 1.72 -4.61 6.19
CA ARG A 274 0.59 -3.70 5.86
C ARG A 274 0.16 -2.85 7.05
N GLN A 275 0.10 -3.44 8.23
CA GLN A 275 -0.22 -2.69 9.46
C GLN A 275 0.88 -1.70 9.83
N ARG A 276 2.15 -2.11 9.76
CA ARG A 276 3.29 -1.22 9.97
C ARG A 276 3.20 0.02 9.07
N ASP A 277 2.98 -0.20 7.77
CA ASP A 277 2.92 0.89 6.79
C ASP A 277 1.74 1.84 7.08
N ALA A 278 0.58 1.30 7.48
CA ALA A 278 -0.58 2.09 7.85
C ALA A 278 -0.35 2.92 9.12
N ILE A 279 0.29 2.33 10.15
CA ILE A 279 0.63 3.03 11.39
C ILE A 279 1.63 4.15 11.11
N LEU A 280 2.69 3.89 10.37
CA LEU A 280 3.69 4.91 10.01
C LEU A 280 3.06 6.08 9.26
N LYS A 281 2.12 5.78 8.35
CA LYS A 281 1.36 6.80 7.62
C LYS A 281 0.49 7.64 8.56
N ALA A 282 -0.20 6.99 9.50
CA ALA A 282 -1.04 7.66 10.50
C ALA A 282 -0.22 8.52 11.48
N LEU A 283 0.93 8.03 11.95
CA LEU A 283 1.83 8.78 12.82
C LEU A 283 2.49 9.96 12.10
N GLY A 284 2.77 9.83 10.79
CA GLY A 284 3.25 10.95 9.97
C GLY A 284 2.25 12.10 9.89
N LEU A 285 0.95 11.81 9.93
CA LEU A 285 -0.10 12.83 9.98
C LEU A 285 -0.12 13.63 11.29
N GLU A 286 0.35 13.07 12.41
CA GLU A 286 0.39 13.79 13.68
C GLU A 286 1.25 15.05 13.63
N GLN A 287 2.35 15.03 12.88
CA GLN A 287 3.18 16.23 12.69
C GLN A 287 2.45 17.32 11.89
N GLN A 288 1.50 16.91 11.01
CA GLN A 288 0.67 17.84 10.23
C GLN A 288 -0.39 18.53 11.08
N VAL A 289 -0.99 17.81 12.04
CA VAL A 289 -2.07 18.31 12.88
C VAL A 289 -1.62 19.45 13.78
N GLN A 290 -0.39 19.42 14.28
CA GLN A 290 0.17 20.52 15.09
C GLN A 290 0.38 21.82 14.30
N GLN A 291 0.34 21.79 12.97
CA GLN A 291 0.53 22.95 12.09
C GLN A 291 -0.77 23.54 11.51
N SER A 292 -1.92 23.25 12.11
CA SER A 292 -3.29 23.73 11.81
C SER A 292 -3.45 24.88 10.80
N LYS A 293 -4.08 24.59 9.63
CA LYS A 293 -4.89 25.51 8.78
C LYS A 293 -5.43 24.86 7.47
N TYR A 294 -5.61 23.52 7.44
CA TYR A 294 -5.92 22.78 6.21
C TYR A 294 -7.36 22.90 5.65
N ALA A 295 -8.37 23.15 6.48
CA ALA A 295 -9.76 23.12 6.03
C ALA A 295 -10.10 24.21 4.99
N GLU A 296 -9.49 25.42 5.12
CA GLU A 296 -9.73 26.51 4.17
C GLU A 296 -9.05 26.27 2.80
N GLN A 297 -7.93 25.55 2.78
CA GLN A 297 -7.17 25.29 1.56
C GLN A 297 -7.79 24.18 0.68
N ILE A 298 -8.45 23.18 1.27
CA ILE A 298 -9.17 22.12 0.54
C ILE A 298 -10.36 22.70 -0.21
N VAL A 299 -11.09 23.66 0.40
CA VAL A 299 -12.21 24.34 -0.26
C VAL A 299 -11.73 25.23 -1.42
N ALA A 300 -10.61 25.93 -1.25
CA ALA A 300 -10.01 26.74 -2.32
C ALA A 300 -9.55 25.86 -3.50
N SER A 301 -8.90 24.71 -3.22
CA SER A 301 -8.48 23.74 -4.24
C SER A 301 -9.66 23.13 -5.02
N ALA A 302 -10.77 22.82 -4.36
CA ALA A 302 -11.97 22.30 -5.00
C ALA A 302 -12.61 23.35 -5.95
N LEU A 303 -12.57 24.63 -5.56
CA LEU A 303 -13.06 25.72 -6.41
C LEU A 303 -12.15 26.02 -7.60
N GLU A 304 -10.84 25.86 -7.48
CA GLU A 304 -9.88 25.95 -8.59
C GLU A 304 -10.03 24.78 -9.58
N LEU A 305 -10.32 23.58 -9.11
CA LEU A 305 -10.64 22.43 -9.97
C LEU A 305 -11.84 22.69 -10.89
N LEU A 306 -12.85 23.44 -10.42
CA LEU A 306 -14.00 23.86 -11.23
C LEU A 306 -13.62 24.91 -12.28
N ARG A 307 -12.68 25.78 -11.97
CA ARG A 307 -12.18 26.82 -12.90
C ARG A 307 -11.18 26.27 -13.92
N GLY A 308 -10.39 25.24 -13.55
CA GLY A 308 -9.34 24.66 -14.40
C GLY A 308 -9.83 23.80 -15.57
N ARG A 309 -11.14 23.45 -15.64
CA ARG A 309 -11.71 22.66 -16.76
C ARG A 309 -11.61 23.34 -18.13
N PHE A 310 -11.32 24.62 -18.20
CA PHE A 310 -11.36 25.40 -19.44
C PHE A 310 -10.02 25.85 -20.02
N ASN A 311 -8.89 25.65 -19.36
CA ASN A 311 -7.61 26.15 -19.86
C ASN A 311 -6.67 25.05 -20.41
N ARG A 312 -6.20 25.33 -21.62
CA ARG A 312 -5.45 24.49 -22.57
C ARG A 312 -4.29 23.67 -21.95
N GLN A 313 -4.16 22.46 -22.47
CA GLN A 313 -3.24 21.39 -22.03
C GLN A 313 -1.75 21.83 -21.92
N GLN A 314 -1.28 22.77 -22.75
CA GLN A 314 0.09 23.26 -22.72
C GLN A 314 0.44 24.15 -21.50
N GLN A 315 -0.48 24.96 -21.02
CA GLN A 315 -0.26 25.79 -19.82
C GLN A 315 -0.19 24.96 -18.54
N LYS A 316 -0.84 23.81 -18.54
CA LYS A 316 -0.94 22.91 -17.40
C LYS A 316 0.39 22.16 -17.14
N VAL A 317 1.07 21.75 -18.21
CA VAL A 317 2.34 21.02 -18.10
C VAL A 317 3.46 21.94 -17.62
N SER A 318 3.53 23.19 -18.12
CA SER A 318 4.50 24.17 -17.65
C SER A 318 4.38 24.45 -16.15
N ALA A 319 3.15 24.59 -15.65
CA ALA A 319 2.91 24.89 -14.24
C ALA A 319 3.38 23.74 -13.32
N VAL A 320 3.13 22.49 -13.70
CA VAL A 320 3.60 21.35 -12.89
C VAL A 320 5.11 21.19 -12.95
N TYR A 321 5.75 21.56 -14.07
CA TYR A 321 7.20 21.56 -14.18
C TYR A 321 7.82 22.62 -13.27
N GLU A 322 7.24 23.82 -13.22
CA GLU A 322 7.68 24.87 -12.28
C GLU A 322 7.53 24.44 -10.81
N HIS A 323 6.46 23.70 -10.47
CA HIS A 323 6.31 23.11 -9.15
C HIS A 323 7.44 22.13 -8.86
N ALA A 324 7.74 21.23 -9.81
CA ALA A 324 8.80 20.25 -9.67
C ALA A 324 10.19 20.90 -9.51
N ASP A 325 10.49 21.96 -10.26
CA ASP A 325 11.76 22.68 -10.15
C ASP A 325 11.92 23.33 -8.77
N LYS A 326 10.85 23.90 -8.22
CA LYS A 326 10.86 24.48 -6.87
C LYS A 326 11.03 23.40 -5.79
N LEU A 327 10.32 22.28 -5.89
CA LEU A 327 10.47 21.15 -4.96
C LEU A 327 11.87 20.53 -5.04
N TYR A 328 12.40 20.39 -6.25
CA TYR A 328 13.77 19.96 -6.48
C TYR A 328 14.79 20.87 -5.76
N ALA A 329 14.64 22.18 -5.88
CA ALA A 329 15.53 23.15 -5.23
C ALA A 329 15.48 23.02 -3.69
N GLN A 330 14.33 22.72 -3.10
CA GLN A 330 14.21 22.47 -1.66
C GLN A 330 14.97 21.20 -1.24
N VAL A 331 14.85 20.10 -1.99
CA VAL A 331 15.61 18.87 -1.71
C VAL A 331 17.11 19.14 -1.85
N GLU A 332 17.51 19.84 -2.89
CA GLU A 332 18.91 20.19 -3.13
C GLU A 332 19.49 20.99 -1.97
N GLN A 333 18.78 22.01 -1.52
CA GLN A 333 19.19 22.81 -0.38
C GLN A 333 19.28 21.96 0.91
N LYS A 334 18.26 21.17 1.21
CA LYS A 334 18.20 20.31 2.38
C LYS A 334 19.35 19.30 2.43
N PHE A 335 19.62 18.64 1.31
CA PHE A 335 20.70 17.65 1.22
C PHE A 335 22.08 18.30 1.29
N ARG A 336 22.24 19.50 0.75
CA ARG A 336 23.48 20.28 0.86
C ARG A 336 23.75 20.70 2.30
N GLU A 337 22.74 21.20 3.01
CA GLU A 337 22.82 21.57 4.44
C GLU A 337 23.20 20.34 5.28
N LEU A 338 22.52 19.21 5.05
CA LEU A 338 22.79 17.98 5.79
C LEU A 338 24.22 17.47 5.49
N ALA A 339 24.65 17.46 4.23
CA ALA A 339 26.01 17.07 3.87
C ALA A 339 27.05 17.98 4.53
N THR A 340 26.83 19.31 4.52
CA THR A 340 27.73 20.27 5.13
C THR A 340 27.85 20.09 6.64
N THR A 341 26.75 19.70 7.30
CA THR A 341 26.73 19.45 8.74
C THR A 341 27.40 18.12 9.10
N LEU A 342 27.21 17.08 8.28
CA LEU A 342 27.71 15.74 8.58
C LEU A 342 29.16 15.53 8.15
N ASP A 343 29.62 16.15 7.06
CA ASP A 343 30.96 15.90 6.49
C ASP A 343 32.09 16.12 7.51
N PRO A 344 32.18 17.24 8.26
CA PRO A 344 33.25 17.44 9.24
C PRO A 344 33.15 16.42 10.39
N GLN A 345 31.95 16.03 10.80
CA GLN A 345 31.76 15.04 11.86
C GLN A 345 32.21 13.66 11.40
N LEU A 346 31.85 13.24 10.21
CA LEU A 346 32.26 11.96 9.63
C LEU A 346 33.79 11.90 9.45
N ARG A 347 34.39 12.97 8.92
CA ARG A 347 35.86 13.04 8.79
C ARG A 347 36.58 12.86 10.11
N SER A 348 36.07 13.46 11.18
CA SER A 348 36.66 13.32 12.52
C SER A 348 36.60 11.92 13.10
N LEU A 349 35.68 11.10 12.61
CA LEU A 349 35.48 9.70 13.00
C LEU A 349 36.21 8.71 12.10
N THR A 350 36.94 9.18 11.09
CA THR A 350 37.68 8.30 10.17
C THR A 350 38.83 7.60 10.88
N PRO A 351 38.93 6.26 10.82
CA PRO A 351 40.06 5.52 11.40
C PRO A 351 41.39 5.96 10.78
N PRO A 352 42.47 6.15 11.58
CA PRO A 352 43.74 6.71 11.10
C PRO A 352 44.43 5.91 9.98
N GLN A 353 44.16 4.62 9.85
CA GLN A 353 44.79 3.71 8.89
C GLN A 353 43.86 3.24 7.77
N ARG A 354 42.77 3.96 7.49
CA ARG A 354 41.80 3.56 6.46
C ARG A 354 42.37 3.81 5.05
N PRO A 355 42.65 2.75 4.24
CA PRO A 355 43.26 2.88 2.91
C PRO A 355 42.30 3.49 1.87
N GLU A 356 40.97 3.43 2.10
CA GLU A 356 39.91 3.85 1.17
C GLU A 356 39.56 5.34 1.28
N GLY A 357 40.33 6.11 2.05
CA GLY A 357 40.14 7.55 2.24
C GLY A 357 39.24 7.89 3.44
N GLN A 358 38.96 9.15 3.61
CA GLN A 358 38.19 9.65 4.77
C GLN A 358 36.70 9.36 4.64
N TYR A 359 36.03 9.19 5.78
CA TYR A 359 34.58 9.24 5.86
C TYR A 359 34.09 10.62 5.38
N GLN A 360 32.98 10.65 4.67
CA GLN A 360 32.50 11.90 4.07
C GLN A 360 31.01 11.89 3.82
N ALA A 361 30.42 13.09 3.80
CA ALA A 361 29.08 13.34 3.31
C ALA A 361 29.13 14.28 2.11
N ARG A 362 28.41 13.97 1.04
CA ARG A 362 28.33 14.79 -0.18
C ARG A 362 26.91 14.84 -0.71
N SER A 363 26.53 15.98 -1.27
CA SER A 363 25.31 16.14 -2.06
C SER A 363 25.65 16.37 -3.51
N ASN A 364 24.94 15.69 -4.41
CA ASN A 364 25.00 15.89 -5.86
C ASN A 364 23.58 15.94 -6.41
N SER A 365 23.38 16.68 -7.49
CA SER A 365 22.07 16.87 -8.08
C SER A 365 22.15 17.02 -9.60
N ALA A 366 21.03 16.81 -10.28
CA ALA A 366 20.82 17.20 -11.66
C ALA A 366 19.36 17.62 -11.84
N ASP A 367 19.17 18.83 -12.35
CA ASP A 367 17.86 19.37 -12.67
C ASP A 367 17.34 18.88 -14.02
N ASN A 368 16.13 19.30 -14.38
CA ASN A 368 15.54 18.92 -15.67
C ASN A 368 16.30 19.46 -16.89
N ALA A 369 17.08 20.51 -16.74
CA ALA A 369 17.90 21.13 -17.81
C ALA A 369 19.31 20.52 -17.93
N SER A 370 19.78 19.81 -16.89
CA SER A 370 21.13 19.21 -16.86
C SER A 370 21.32 18.17 -17.95
N GLY A 371 22.44 18.24 -18.68
CA GLY A 371 22.78 17.34 -19.76
C GLY A 371 22.99 15.88 -19.33
N GLN A 372 24.24 15.41 -19.33
CA GLN A 372 24.56 13.98 -19.08
C GLN A 372 24.13 13.45 -17.70
N HIS A 373 24.21 14.26 -16.65
CA HIS A 373 23.87 13.85 -15.28
C HIS A 373 22.38 13.57 -15.08
N ARG A 374 21.51 14.13 -15.91
CA ARG A 374 20.07 13.90 -15.84
C ARG A 374 19.69 12.44 -15.98
N HIS A 375 20.44 11.65 -16.71
CA HIS A 375 20.16 10.25 -17.03
C HIS A 375 20.64 9.23 -15.98
N TYR A 376 21.29 9.65 -14.89
CA TYR A 376 21.61 8.74 -13.80
C TYR A 376 20.34 8.16 -13.15
N PHE A 377 20.47 7.03 -12.49
CA PHE A 377 19.41 6.34 -11.73
C PHE A 377 18.23 5.80 -12.55
N GLN A 378 18.34 5.72 -13.88
CA GLN A 378 17.25 5.23 -14.72
C GLN A 378 16.75 3.84 -14.29
N LYS A 379 17.66 2.90 -14.05
CA LYS A 379 17.32 1.53 -13.63
C LYS A 379 16.67 1.52 -12.25
N GLN A 380 17.23 2.27 -11.31
CA GLN A 380 16.73 2.36 -9.93
C GLN A 380 15.34 2.98 -9.89
N ILE A 381 15.12 4.08 -10.59
CA ILE A 381 13.81 4.74 -10.66
C ILE A 381 12.76 3.78 -11.23
N VAL A 382 13.08 3.07 -12.33
CA VAL A 382 12.16 2.10 -12.94
C VAL A 382 11.87 0.92 -11.99
N GLU A 383 12.86 0.45 -11.24
CA GLU A 383 12.68 -0.62 -10.27
C GLU A 383 11.80 -0.17 -9.09
N ILE A 384 12.01 1.03 -8.58
CA ILE A 384 11.15 1.63 -7.54
C ILE A 384 9.74 1.86 -8.07
N ALA A 385 9.61 2.35 -9.30
CA ALA A 385 8.31 2.53 -9.95
C ALA A 385 7.52 1.21 -10.04
N LYS A 386 8.19 0.11 -10.38
CA LYS A 386 7.57 -1.22 -10.37
C LYS A 386 7.10 -1.66 -8.98
N ARG A 387 7.83 -1.30 -7.92
CA ARG A 387 7.43 -1.62 -6.53
C ARG A 387 6.21 -0.83 -6.07
N PHE A 388 6.01 0.37 -6.61
CA PHE A 388 4.85 1.23 -6.37
C PHE A 388 3.76 1.11 -7.45
N ASP A 389 3.92 0.16 -8.38
CA ASP A 389 2.97 -0.16 -9.44
C ASP A 389 2.57 1.04 -10.32
N TYR A 390 3.56 1.79 -10.80
CA TYR A 390 3.33 2.87 -11.74
C TYR A 390 4.39 2.91 -12.86
N PHE A 391 4.05 3.60 -13.94
CA PHE A 391 4.98 3.88 -15.03
C PHE A 391 5.70 5.20 -14.79
N ALA A 392 7.02 5.15 -14.52
CA ALA A 392 7.88 6.32 -14.44
C ALA A 392 8.22 6.82 -15.85
N ASN A 393 7.64 7.93 -16.27
CA ASN A 393 7.97 8.57 -17.54
C ASN A 393 9.24 9.41 -17.39
N LEU A 394 10.33 8.89 -17.92
CA LEU A 394 11.64 9.51 -17.84
C LEU A 394 12.00 10.35 -19.08
N GLU A 395 11.11 10.50 -20.05
CA GLU A 395 11.37 11.22 -21.30
C GLU A 395 11.05 12.73 -21.18
N ARG A 396 10.08 13.09 -20.35
CA ARG A 396 9.54 14.45 -20.27
C ARG A 396 10.22 15.30 -19.20
N PHE A 397 9.93 15.02 -17.95
CA PHE A 397 10.58 15.68 -16.81
C PHE A 397 11.52 14.71 -16.10
N ARG A 398 12.70 15.20 -15.66
CA ARG A 398 13.66 14.36 -14.98
C ARG A 398 14.67 15.18 -14.19
N ALA A 399 14.59 15.07 -12.87
CA ALA A 399 15.54 15.66 -11.95
C ALA A 399 15.81 14.71 -10.79
N TRP A 400 16.92 14.85 -10.12
CA TRP A 400 17.24 14.07 -8.93
C TRP A 400 18.23 14.80 -8.03
N VAL A 401 18.17 14.49 -6.74
CA VAL A 401 19.15 14.91 -5.73
C VAL A 401 19.60 13.67 -4.98
N ARG A 402 20.90 13.56 -4.74
CA ARG A 402 21.53 12.45 -4.04
C ARG A 402 22.33 12.96 -2.84
N LEU A 403 22.11 12.37 -1.69
CA LEU A 403 22.99 12.43 -0.52
C LEU A 403 23.83 11.15 -0.48
N THR A 404 25.13 11.28 -0.49
CA THR A 404 26.10 10.19 -0.35
C THR A 404 26.74 10.26 1.03
N LEU A 405 26.63 9.19 1.80
CA LEU A 405 27.32 8.99 3.08
C LEU A 405 28.33 7.86 2.90
N THR A 406 29.60 8.16 2.99
CA THR A 406 30.68 7.20 2.83
C THR A 406 31.31 6.94 4.20
N THR A 407 31.15 5.73 4.69
CA THR A 407 31.82 5.19 5.87
C THR A 407 32.61 3.95 5.44
N ASP A 408 32.58 2.84 6.13
CA ASP A 408 33.17 1.59 5.66
C ASP A 408 32.49 1.06 4.39
N GLN A 409 31.25 1.44 4.21
CA GLN A 409 30.47 1.21 2.99
C GLN A 409 29.93 2.54 2.47
N GLY A 410 29.72 2.62 1.15
CA GLY A 410 29.06 3.74 0.53
C GLY A 410 27.53 3.59 0.58
N PHE A 411 26.85 4.56 1.14
CA PHE A 411 25.39 4.63 1.19
C PHE A 411 24.91 5.84 0.39
N ASP A 412 23.96 5.64 -0.51
CA ASP A 412 23.32 6.70 -1.26
C ASP A 412 21.82 6.76 -0.94
N TYR A 413 21.34 7.96 -0.66
CA TYR A 413 19.92 8.29 -0.59
C TYR A 413 19.58 9.25 -1.72
N VAL A 414 18.59 8.91 -2.54
CA VAL A 414 18.21 9.64 -3.76
C VAL A 414 16.75 10.00 -3.71
N VAL A 415 16.43 11.25 -4.01
CA VAL A 415 15.08 11.72 -4.35
C VAL A 415 15.07 12.08 -5.83
N SER A 416 14.15 11.50 -6.59
CA SER A 416 14.01 11.73 -8.03
C SER A 416 12.63 12.26 -8.39
N PHE A 417 12.57 13.17 -9.36
CA PHE A 417 11.35 13.74 -9.93
C PHE A 417 11.23 13.30 -11.38
N HIS A 418 10.05 12.85 -11.79
CA HIS A 418 9.78 12.35 -13.14
C HIS A 418 8.29 12.36 -13.47
N GLY A 419 7.96 12.16 -14.76
CA GLY A 419 6.57 12.06 -15.20
C GLY A 419 5.87 10.81 -14.67
N TYR A 420 4.59 10.90 -14.48
CA TYR A 420 3.72 9.80 -14.04
C TYR A 420 2.84 9.32 -15.20
N GLY A 421 2.91 8.03 -15.52
CA GLY A 421 2.14 7.42 -16.61
C GLY A 421 2.77 7.57 -18.00
N PRO A 422 2.23 6.89 -19.03
CA PRO A 422 2.86 6.76 -20.35
C PRO A 422 2.82 8.03 -21.21
N GLY A 423 2.10 9.07 -20.82
CA GLY A 423 1.96 10.32 -21.54
C GLY A 423 2.34 11.55 -20.72
N ASP A 424 2.15 12.72 -21.31
CA ASP A 424 2.25 14.00 -20.61
C ASP A 424 0.90 14.33 -19.98
N THR A 425 0.65 13.72 -18.83
CA THR A 425 -0.63 13.76 -18.15
C THR A 425 -0.82 15.02 -17.30
N GLY A 426 0.22 15.87 -17.18
CA GLY A 426 0.25 16.98 -16.22
C GLY A 426 0.33 16.50 -14.75
N ILE A 427 0.77 15.27 -14.55
CA ILE A 427 1.05 14.67 -13.25
C ILE A 427 2.52 14.32 -13.20
N LEU A 428 3.21 14.74 -12.14
CA LEU A 428 4.57 14.35 -11.83
C LEU A 428 4.62 13.57 -10.53
N ALA A 429 5.67 12.78 -10.39
CA ALA A 429 5.95 12.01 -9.21
C ALA A 429 7.34 12.35 -8.64
N ALA A 430 7.46 12.31 -7.31
CA ALA A 430 8.73 12.18 -6.64
C ALA A 430 8.81 10.81 -5.98
N SER A 431 9.91 10.10 -6.23
CA SER A 431 10.23 8.84 -5.57
C SER A 431 11.55 8.96 -4.80
N ALA A 432 11.64 8.25 -3.70
CA ALA A 432 12.81 8.24 -2.85
C ALA A 432 13.30 6.81 -2.62
N PHE A 433 14.63 6.62 -2.68
CA PHE A 433 15.24 5.31 -2.49
C PHE A 433 16.65 5.40 -1.95
N THR A 434 17.08 4.32 -1.33
CA THR A 434 18.44 4.11 -0.85
C THR A 434 19.08 2.91 -1.53
N TYR A 435 20.39 2.90 -1.61
CA TYR A 435 21.18 1.74 -1.99
C TYR A 435 22.59 1.81 -1.39
N MET A 436 23.21 0.64 -1.26
CA MET A 436 24.61 0.50 -0.87
C MET A 436 25.49 0.37 -2.11
N LYS A 437 26.78 0.71 -1.99
CA LYS A 437 27.79 0.52 -3.03
C LYS A 437 28.65 -0.70 -2.70
N ALA A 438 28.59 -1.71 -3.57
CA ALA A 438 29.51 -2.86 -3.52
C ALA A 438 30.62 -2.72 -4.55
N PRO A 439 31.86 -3.18 -4.27
CA PRO A 439 32.93 -3.24 -5.24
C PRO A 439 32.56 -4.18 -6.40
N ARG A 440 32.99 -3.84 -7.63
CA ARG A 440 32.91 -4.74 -8.80
C ARG A 440 34.23 -5.46 -9.01
N GLU A 441 34.18 -6.68 -9.55
CA GLU A 441 35.38 -7.45 -9.92
C GLU A 441 36.25 -6.75 -10.96
N GLU A 442 35.64 -5.99 -11.89
CA GLU A 442 36.33 -5.23 -12.97
C GLU A 442 36.72 -3.82 -12.53
N GLY A 443 36.60 -3.46 -11.26
CA GLY A 443 36.87 -2.12 -10.73
C GLY A 443 35.60 -1.24 -10.73
N GLY A 444 35.57 -0.25 -9.81
CA GLY A 444 34.40 0.61 -9.58
C GLY A 444 33.43 0.01 -8.57
N THR A 445 32.20 0.58 -8.52
CA THR A 445 31.14 0.14 -7.60
C THR A 445 29.84 -0.08 -8.32
N GLU A 446 29.00 -0.96 -7.78
CA GLU A 446 27.62 -1.15 -8.23
C GLU A 446 26.62 -0.95 -7.10
N PRO A 447 25.39 -0.50 -7.42
CA PRO A 447 24.33 -0.36 -6.43
C PRO A 447 23.80 -1.74 -6.05
N VAL A 448 23.76 -2.01 -4.75
CA VAL A 448 23.17 -3.22 -4.14
C VAL A 448 22.17 -2.82 -3.07
N ALA A 449 21.30 -3.72 -2.67
CA ALA A 449 20.30 -3.51 -1.62
C ALA A 449 19.40 -2.27 -1.87
N LEU A 450 18.93 -2.09 -3.11
CA LEU A 450 18.01 -1.01 -3.46
C LEU A 450 16.70 -1.15 -2.67
N GLN A 451 16.35 -0.11 -1.89
CA GLN A 451 15.13 -0.06 -1.10
C GLN A 451 14.39 1.26 -1.30
N PRO A 452 13.05 1.27 -1.28
CA PRO A 452 12.30 2.51 -1.20
C PRO A 452 12.60 3.23 0.11
N ALA A 453 12.83 4.52 0.05
CA ALA A 453 13.00 5.39 1.22
C ALA A 453 11.70 6.15 1.56
N ALA A 454 10.57 5.72 1.06
CA ALA A 454 9.26 6.26 1.36
C ALA A 454 8.24 5.12 1.39
N THR A 455 7.18 5.29 2.17
CA THR A 455 6.06 4.33 2.26
C THR A 455 5.11 4.45 1.08
N GLU A 456 5.10 5.62 0.43
CA GLU A 456 4.26 5.91 -0.72
C GLU A 456 4.98 6.84 -1.71
N LEU A 457 4.50 6.81 -2.95
CA LEU A 457 4.92 7.74 -3.99
C LEU A 457 4.32 9.12 -3.71
N PHE A 458 5.11 10.18 -3.81
CA PHE A 458 4.59 11.54 -3.80
C PHE A 458 4.15 11.93 -5.20
N GLN A 459 2.88 12.27 -5.37
CA GLN A 459 2.33 12.75 -6.63
C GLN A 459 1.81 14.17 -6.48
N PHE A 460 1.95 14.95 -7.55
CA PHE A 460 1.42 16.29 -7.65
C PHE A 460 1.07 16.64 -9.09
N ASN A 461 0.19 17.59 -9.27
CA ASN A 461 -0.34 17.95 -10.58
C ASN A 461 -0.59 19.46 -10.67
N TYR A 462 -0.94 19.90 -11.86
CA TYR A 462 -1.20 21.32 -12.16
C TYR A 462 -2.46 21.90 -11.49
N ALA A 463 -3.34 21.07 -10.98
CA ALA A 463 -4.61 21.53 -10.37
C ALA A 463 -4.44 21.87 -8.88
N GLU A 464 -3.35 21.46 -8.29
CA GLU A 464 -2.99 21.78 -6.92
C GLU A 464 -2.20 23.10 -6.86
N SER A 465 -2.47 23.96 -5.87
CA SER A 465 -1.63 25.13 -5.67
C SER A 465 -0.21 24.72 -5.24
N PHE A 466 0.79 25.51 -5.60
CA PHE A 466 2.16 25.21 -5.18
C PHE A 466 2.28 25.15 -3.66
N GLU A 467 1.63 26.04 -2.94
CA GLU A 467 1.66 26.08 -1.46
C GLU A 467 1.15 24.77 -0.84
N THR A 468 0.06 24.19 -1.40
CA THR A 468 -0.47 22.91 -0.95
C THR A 468 0.48 21.77 -1.27
N THR A 469 1.01 21.75 -2.50
CA THR A 469 1.98 20.75 -2.95
C THR A 469 3.26 20.81 -2.11
N GLU A 470 3.79 22.01 -1.89
CA GLU A 470 5.02 22.28 -1.10
C GLU A 470 4.91 21.73 0.32
N LYS A 471 3.80 22.01 0.99
CA LYS A 471 3.58 21.56 2.36
C LYS A 471 3.51 20.03 2.45
N ARG A 472 2.72 19.39 1.60
CA ARG A 472 2.64 17.91 1.52
C ARG A 472 4.00 17.30 1.20
N PHE A 473 4.74 17.96 0.29
CA PHE A 473 6.06 17.50 -0.09
C PHE A 473 7.07 17.60 1.06
N ALA A 474 7.07 18.70 1.80
CA ALA A 474 7.97 18.87 2.93
C ALA A 474 7.78 17.74 3.97
N GLU A 475 6.53 17.39 4.26
CA GLU A 475 6.18 16.31 5.18
C GLU A 475 6.62 14.94 4.65
N TRP A 476 6.35 14.67 3.38
CA TRP A 476 6.79 13.45 2.71
C TRP A 476 8.33 13.35 2.70
N LEU A 477 9.04 14.45 2.44
CA LEU A 477 10.49 14.49 2.42
C LEU A 477 11.09 14.22 3.80
N GLU A 478 10.55 14.81 4.86
CA GLU A 478 11.00 14.56 6.23
C GLU A 478 10.80 13.09 6.63
N ALA A 479 9.64 12.51 6.31
CA ALA A 479 9.39 11.08 6.53
C ALA A 479 10.37 10.19 5.74
N SER A 480 10.61 10.54 4.47
CA SER A 480 11.56 9.85 3.61
C SER A 480 12.99 9.93 4.14
N MET A 481 13.42 11.09 4.60
CA MET A 481 14.75 11.29 5.21
C MET A 481 14.92 10.45 6.48
N ALA A 482 13.89 10.39 7.31
CA ALA A 482 13.92 9.56 8.53
C ALA A 482 14.10 8.07 8.20
N ILE A 483 13.39 7.55 7.17
CA ILE A 483 13.53 6.18 6.69
C ILE A 483 14.95 5.95 6.16
N ALA A 484 15.45 6.84 5.31
CA ALA A 484 16.79 6.72 4.70
C ALA A 484 17.90 6.73 5.76
N LEU A 485 17.85 7.66 6.71
CA LEU A 485 18.84 7.76 7.78
C LEU A 485 18.77 6.59 8.76
N ALA A 486 17.59 6.05 9.01
CA ALA A 486 17.42 4.81 9.79
C ALA A 486 18.04 3.61 9.08
N GLU A 487 17.90 3.52 7.76
CA GLU A 487 18.55 2.49 6.93
C GLU A 487 20.09 2.62 6.97
N TRP A 488 20.59 3.83 6.79
CA TRP A 488 22.03 4.09 6.95
C TRP A 488 22.52 3.69 8.36
N LYS A 489 21.82 4.08 9.42
CA LYS A 489 22.16 3.66 10.79
C LYS A 489 22.20 2.13 10.93
N ARG A 490 21.24 1.43 10.31
CA ARG A 490 21.19 -0.04 10.31
C ARG A 490 22.39 -0.64 9.59
N SER A 491 22.80 -0.06 8.46
CA SER A 491 23.97 -0.54 7.71
C SER A 491 25.27 -0.43 8.50
N LEU A 492 25.40 0.56 9.40
CA LEU A 492 26.54 0.70 10.30
C LEU A 492 26.58 -0.41 11.40
N GLN A 493 25.43 -1.02 11.71
CA GLN A 493 25.33 -2.09 12.70
C GLN A 493 25.56 -3.49 12.10
N THR A 494 25.28 -3.66 10.81
CA THR A 494 25.40 -4.95 10.11
C THR A 494 26.74 -5.13 9.39
N GLY A 495 27.58 -4.13 9.39
CA GLY A 495 28.92 -4.10 8.75
C GLY A 495 30.03 -4.76 9.60
N VAL A 496 29.72 -5.90 10.26
CA VAL A 496 30.72 -6.80 10.90
C VAL A 496 30.79 -8.07 10.11
#